data_474ab78c0e407f6337e6df8b14da63e0
#
_entry.id   474ab78c0e407f6337e6df8b14da63e0
#
_cell.length_a   1.000
_cell.length_b   1.000
_cell.length_c   1.000
_cell.angle_alpha   90.00
_cell.angle_beta   90.00
_cell.angle_gamma   90.00
#
_symmetry.space_group_name_H-M   'P 1'
#
loop_
_entity.id
_entity.type
_entity.pdbx_description
1 polymer ?
#
loop_
_entity_poly.entity_id
_entity_poly.type
_entity_poly.pdbx_seq_one_letter_code
_entity_poly.pdbx_strand_id
1 'polypeptide(L)'
;MRIFLTALLFLAAIGLATPLSAFDPDKNDALQLDAARAIVNIKKTDPGIETFFENAAGYAVFPSIGKGGVIVGGAYGKGLVIVDDKVDGHTTMTQATVGLQLGAQKYAQFIFFRDRIALEHFKRGNFEFGAQASAVAITKGASADANYDKGVVIFTQAAGGLMAEGSVGGQKFTYEPVP
;
A
#
# COMPACT_ATOMS: atom_id res chain seq x y z
N MET A 1 71.82 3.65 -8.43
CA MET A 1 70.83 2.81 -7.80
C MET A 1 69.51 3.59 -7.89
N ARG A 2 68.69 3.28 -8.90
CA ARG A 2 67.46 4.00 -9.21
C ARG A 2 66.30 3.22 -8.69
N ILE A 3 65.57 3.77 -7.73
CA ILE A 3 64.36 3.17 -7.14
C ILE A 3 63.17 3.65 -7.95
N PHE A 4 62.52 2.73 -8.66
CA PHE A 4 61.24 3.00 -9.35
C PHE A 4 60.11 2.85 -8.34
N LEU A 5 59.41 3.95 -8.06
CA LEU A 5 58.22 3.98 -7.24
C LEU A 5 57.02 3.82 -8.17
N THR A 6 56.46 2.63 -8.23
CA THR A 6 55.21 2.34 -8.96
C THR A 6 54.02 2.73 -8.09
N ALA A 7 53.39 3.84 -8.43
CA ALA A 7 52.10 4.25 -7.84
C ALA A 7 50.98 3.41 -8.42
N LEU A 8 50.34 2.58 -7.57
CA LEU A 8 49.17 1.80 -7.93
C LEU A 8 47.92 2.68 -7.75
N LEU A 9 47.33 3.13 -8.86
CA LEU A 9 46.04 3.85 -8.86
C LEU A 9 44.93 2.84 -8.58
N PHE A 10 44.37 2.90 -7.36
CA PHE A 10 43.10 2.24 -7.05
C PHE A 10 41.95 3.09 -7.66
N LEU A 11 41.42 2.64 -8.78
CA LEU A 11 40.19 3.19 -9.37
C LEU A 11 39.01 2.65 -8.54
N ALA A 12 38.51 3.44 -7.60
CA ALA A 12 37.28 3.12 -6.88
C ALA A 12 36.12 3.26 -7.89
N ALA A 13 35.58 2.14 -8.35
CA ALA A 13 34.32 2.11 -9.06
C ALA A 13 33.20 2.50 -8.10
N ILE A 14 32.80 3.78 -8.14
CA ILE A 14 31.56 4.23 -7.51
C ILE A 14 30.43 3.59 -8.33
N GLY A 15 29.92 2.47 -7.85
CA GLY A 15 28.68 1.87 -8.37
C GLY A 15 27.57 2.90 -8.20
N LEU A 16 27.13 3.50 -9.29
CA LEU A 16 25.86 4.23 -9.35
C LEU A 16 24.77 3.23 -8.99
N ALA A 17 24.33 3.23 -7.74
CA ALA A 17 23.11 2.57 -7.37
C ALA A 17 21.99 3.23 -8.21
N THR A 18 21.47 2.49 -9.18
CA THR A 18 20.26 2.89 -9.89
C THR A 18 19.19 3.08 -8.83
N PRO A 19 18.50 4.23 -8.77
CA PRO A 19 17.38 4.36 -7.83
C PRO A 19 16.41 3.23 -8.15
N LEU A 20 16.07 2.45 -7.11
CA LEU A 20 15.01 1.47 -7.19
C LEU A 20 13.78 2.21 -7.71
N SER A 21 13.19 1.73 -8.79
CA SER A 21 12.01 2.34 -9.39
C SER A 21 10.96 2.53 -8.30
N ALA A 22 10.50 3.74 -8.13
CA ALA A 22 9.48 4.08 -7.14
C ALA A 22 8.33 4.77 -7.88
N PHE A 23 7.11 4.53 -7.44
CA PHE A 23 5.93 5.20 -7.97
C PHE A 23 6.15 6.72 -8.05
N ASP A 24 6.12 7.26 -9.29
CA ASP A 24 6.26 8.70 -9.58
C ASP A 24 4.88 9.29 -9.90
N PRO A 25 4.29 10.09 -8.99
CA PRO A 25 2.93 10.60 -9.15
C PRO A 25 2.87 11.75 -10.17
N ASP A 26 1.79 11.80 -10.96
CA ASP A 26 1.45 13.01 -11.70
C ASP A 26 1.17 14.17 -10.73
N LYS A 27 1.92 15.26 -10.89
CA LYS A 27 1.83 16.47 -10.04
C LYS A 27 0.49 17.20 -10.14
N ASN A 28 -0.29 16.92 -11.19
CA ASN A 28 -1.61 17.50 -11.39
C ASN A 28 -2.74 16.59 -10.90
N ASP A 29 -2.44 15.38 -10.45
CA ASP A 29 -3.41 14.45 -9.90
C ASP A 29 -3.31 14.39 -8.37
N ALA A 30 -4.31 14.97 -7.70
CA ALA A 30 -4.33 15.02 -6.25
C ALA A 30 -4.37 13.63 -5.60
N LEU A 31 -5.04 12.66 -6.21
CA LEU A 31 -5.12 11.30 -5.67
C LEU A 31 -3.76 10.61 -5.78
N GLN A 32 -3.03 10.79 -6.87
CA GLN A 32 -1.68 10.25 -7.02
C GLN A 32 -0.69 10.87 -6.02
N LEU A 33 -0.79 12.19 -5.80
CA LEU A 33 0.03 12.87 -4.77
C LEU A 33 -0.28 12.37 -3.36
N ASP A 34 -1.57 12.16 -3.04
CA ASP A 34 -1.96 11.62 -1.74
C ASP A 34 -1.52 10.16 -1.57
N ALA A 35 -1.60 9.36 -2.64
CA ALA A 35 -1.08 7.98 -2.65
C ALA A 35 0.42 7.94 -2.40
N ALA A 36 1.20 8.78 -3.09
CA ALA A 36 2.64 8.88 -2.87
C ALA A 36 2.99 9.28 -1.43
N ARG A 37 2.27 10.24 -0.84
CA ARG A 37 2.45 10.60 0.58
C ARG A 37 2.13 9.43 1.51
N ALA A 38 1.06 8.70 1.24
CA ALA A 38 0.69 7.53 2.05
C ALA A 38 1.77 6.44 1.97
N ILE A 39 2.32 6.17 0.78
CA ILE A 39 3.43 5.23 0.57
C ILE A 39 4.67 5.66 1.36
N VAL A 40 5.07 6.93 1.30
CA VAL A 40 6.21 7.44 2.08
C VAL A 40 5.96 7.29 3.58
N ASN A 41 4.75 7.60 4.04
CA ASN A 41 4.41 7.53 5.46
C ASN A 41 4.42 6.10 5.99
N ILE A 42 3.88 5.13 5.26
CA ILE A 42 3.87 3.74 5.71
C ILE A 42 5.28 3.15 5.75
N LYS A 43 6.11 3.41 4.73
CA LYS A 43 7.53 3.01 4.70
C LYS A 43 8.35 3.64 5.83
N LYS A 44 8.05 4.89 6.19
CA LYS A 44 8.67 5.56 7.34
C LYS A 44 8.25 4.94 8.68
N THR A 45 7.01 4.51 8.81
CA THR A 45 6.49 3.91 10.05
C THR A 45 7.03 2.49 10.24
N ASP A 46 7.05 1.70 9.18
CA ASP A 46 7.58 0.34 9.16
C ASP A 46 8.41 0.10 7.90
N PRO A 47 9.75 0.27 7.97
CA PRO A 47 10.63 0.05 6.82
C PRO A 47 10.58 -1.38 6.26
N GLY A 48 10.19 -2.38 7.06
CA GLY A 48 10.06 -3.78 6.62
C GLY A 48 8.98 -3.99 5.55
N ILE A 49 8.03 -3.06 5.44
CA ILE A 49 6.98 -3.13 4.43
C ILE A 49 7.51 -3.01 2.99
N GLU A 50 8.74 -2.49 2.82
CA GLU A 50 9.40 -2.38 1.51
C GLU A 50 9.41 -3.71 0.76
N THR A 51 9.60 -4.81 1.48
CA THR A 51 9.59 -6.18 0.91
C THR A 51 8.27 -6.49 0.18
N PHE A 52 7.14 -5.97 0.65
CA PHE A 52 5.85 -6.14 -0.03
C PHE A 52 5.75 -5.28 -1.28
N PHE A 53 6.27 -4.05 -1.27
CA PHE A 53 6.33 -3.21 -2.47
C PHE A 53 7.20 -3.82 -3.57
N GLU A 54 8.32 -4.44 -3.20
CA GLU A 54 9.29 -5.04 -4.15
C GLU A 54 8.81 -6.37 -4.74
N ASN A 55 8.08 -7.19 -3.97
CA ASN A 55 7.78 -8.58 -4.35
C ASN A 55 6.32 -8.82 -4.77
N ALA A 56 5.42 -7.86 -4.56
CA ALA A 56 4.03 -8.00 -4.99
C ALA A 56 3.90 -7.87 -6.52
N ALA A 57 2.96 -8.60 -7.11
CA ALA A 57 2.61 -8.45 -8.53
C ALA A 57 1.93 -7.09 -8.83
N GLY A 58 1.53 -6.37 -7.81
CA GLY A 58 0.93 -5.05 -7.81
C GLY A 58 0.28 -4.78 -6.46
N TYR A 59 -0.16 -3.57 -6.25
CA TYR A 59 -0.82 -3.19 -5.01
C TYR A 59 -1.90 -2.12 -5.24
N ALA A 60 -2.91 -2.11 -4.37
CA ALA A 60 -3.89 -1.02 -4.31
C ALA A 60 -3.59 -0.13 -3.10
N VAL A 61 -3.62 1.18 -3.29
CA VAL A 61 -3.43 2.17 -2.23
C VAL A 61 -4.65 3.08 -2.13
N PHE A 62 -5.22 3.13 -0.94
CA PHE A 62 -6.28 4.06 -0.55
C PHE A 62 -5.68 5.06 0.44
N PRO A 63 -5.29 6.27 0.01
CA PRO A 63 -4.60 7.22 0.88
C PRO A 63 -5.47 7.74 2.01
N SER A 64 -6.78 7.73 1.81
CA SER A 64 -7.74 8.15 2.83
C SER A 64 -9.07 7.42 2.67
N ILE A 65 -9.40 6.61 3.66
CA ILE A 65 -10.71 6.01 3.83
C ILE A 65 -11.38 6.72 5.00
N GLY A 66 -12.56 7.28 4.75
CA GLY A 66 -13.41 7.82 5.80
C GLY A 66 -14.37 6.74 6.31
N LYS A 67 -14.42 6.55 7.63
CA LYS A 67 -15.35 5.63 8.29
C LYS A 67 -16.16 6.39 9.34
N GLY A 68 -17.47 6.20 9.36
CA GLY A 68 -18.34 6.85 10.33
C GLY A 68 -19.67 6.13 10.50
N GLY A 69 -20.38 6.44 11.59
CA GLY A 69 -21.68 5.89 11.95
C GLY A 69 -21.83 5.74 13.45
N VAL A 70 -23.05 5.48 13.91
CA VAL A 70 -23.34 5.25 15.34
C VAL A 70 -23.82 3.81 15.57
N ILE A 71 -24.93 3.38 14.98
CA ILE A 71 -25.46 2.01 15.05
C ILE A 71 -25.28 1.32 13.70
N VAL A 72 -25.51 2.07 12.61
CA VAL A 72 -25.21 1.67 11.24
C VAL A 72 -24.21 2.67 10.72
N GLY A 73 -23.13 2.18 10.17
CA GLY A 73 -22.04 2.99 9.65
C GLY A 73 -21.62 2.55 8.28
N GLY A 74 -20.70 3.31 7.71
CA GLY A 74 -20.09 2.98 6.44
C GLY A 74 -18.66 3.50 6.37
N ALA A 75 -17.92 2.93 5.43
CA ALA A 75 -16.62 3.44 5.04
C ALA A 75 -16.58 3.62 3.52
N TYR A 76 -15.85 4.63 3.09
CA TYR A 76 -15.65 4.94 1.69
C TYR A 76 -14.25 5.49 1.46
N GLY A 77 -13.62 5.07 0.37
CA GLY A 77 -12.32 5.60 -0.05
C GLY A 77 -12.12 5.46 -1.55
N LYS A 78 -11.37 6.40 -2.12
CA LYS A 78 -10.83 6.32 -3.48
C LYS A 78 -9.38 5.88 -3.41
N GLY A 79 -8.95 5.08 -4.37
CA GLY A 79 -7.59 4.56 -4.41
C GLY A 79 -7.11 4.35 -5.84
N LEU A 80 -5.87 3.92 -5.93
CA LEU A 80 -5.18 3.57 -7.16
C LEU A 80 -4.72 2.12 -7.10
N VAL A 81 -4.74 1.44 -8.24
CA VAL A 81 -4.02 0.20 -8.45
C VAL A 81 -2.72 0.54 -9.16
N ILE A 82 -1.60 0.09 -8.61
CA ILE A 82 -0.26 0.35 -9.11
C ILE A 82 0.39 -0.99 -9.47
N VAL A 83 0.93 -1.08 -10.69
CA VAL A 83 1.62 -2.24 -11.25
C VAL A 83 2.89 -1.74 -11.91
N ASP A 84 4.03 -2.35 -11.62
CA ASP A 84 5.33 -1.94 -12.16
C ASP A 84 5.59 -0.42 -12.00
N ASP A 85 5.28 0.11 -10.80
CA ASP A 85 5.39 1.53 -10.41
C ASP A 85 4.56 2.52 -11.24
N LYS A 86 3.57 2.04 -11.98
CA LYS A 86 2.65 2.86 -12.79
C LYS A 86 1.22 2.68 -12.33
N VAL A 87 0.44 3.75 -12.46
CA VAL A 87 -1.01 3.67 -12.25
C VAL A 87 -1.62 2.79 -13.34
N ASP A 88 -2.17 1.65 -12.93
CA ASP A 88 -2.86 0.69 -13.78
C ASP A 88 -4.38 0.98 -13.83
N GLY A 89 -4.93 1.55 -12.76
CA GLY A 89 -6.34 1.91 -12.71
C GLY A 89 -6.74 2.63 -11.43
N HIS A 90 -7.97 3.14 -11.46
CA HIS A 90 -8.64 3.72 -10.31
C HIS A 90 -9.50 2.66 -9.60
N THR A 91 -9.62 2.78 -8.28
CA THR A 91 -10.45 1.87 -7.49
C THR A 91 -11.22 2.64 -6.43
N THR A 92 -12.41 2.15 -6.09
CA THR A 92 -13.16 2.67 -4.93
C THR A 92 -13.42 1.54 -3.95
N MET A 93 -13.43 1.87 -2.67
CA MET A 93 -13.79 0.96 -1.60
C MET A 93 -15.05 1.48 -0.90
N THR A 94 -15.99 0.56 -0.70
CA THR A 94 -17.19 0.79 0.12
C THR A 94 -17.34 -0.34 1.14
N GLN A 95 -17.81 0.00 2.34
CA GLN A 95 -18.10 -0.97 3.39
C GLN A 95 -19.31 -0.51 4.18
N ALA A 96 -20.26 -1.40 4.41
CA ALA A 96 -21.33 -1.20 5.37
C ALA A 96 -20.94 -1.86 6.70
N THR A 97 -21.13 -1.17 7.80
CA THR A 97 -20.81 -1.68 9.14
C THR A 97 -22.02 -1.56 10.06
N VAL A 98 -22.22 -2.56 10.91
CA VAL A 98 -23.24 -2.56 11.95
C VAL A 98 -22.54 -2.69 13.30
N GLY A 99 -22.88 -1.84 14.24
CA GLY A 99 -22.29 -1.84 15.59
C GLY A 99 -22.11 -0.44 16.15
N LEU A 100 -21.86 -0.35 17.44
CA LEU A 100 -21.55 0.92 18.12
C LEU A 100 -20.16 1.40 17.68
N GLN A 101 -20.13 2.35 16.75
CA GLN A 101 -18.93 3.04 16.32
C GLN A 101 -19.09 4.51 16.67
N LEU A 102 -18.41 4.96 17.72
CA LEU A 102 -18.43 6.36 18.10
C LEU A 102 -17.36 7.12 17.33
N GLY A 103 -17.80 8.08 16.51
CA GLY A 103 -16.93 9.04 15.85
C GLY A 103 -16.63 8.74 14.39
N ALA A 104 -15.99 9.73 13.75
CA ALA A 104 -15.44 9.61 12.40
C ALA A 104 -13.95 9.25 12.48
N GLN A 105 -13.54 8.27 11.71
CA GLN A 105 -12.14 7.83 11.61
C GLN A 105 -11.65 7.99 10.17
N LYS A 106 -10.37 8.30 10.02
CA LYS A 106 -9.68 8.29 8.73
C LYS A 106 -8.46 7.38 8.82
N TYR A 107 -8.24 6.60 7.79
CA TYR A 107 -7.07 5.72 7.70
C TYR A 107 -6.66 5.52 6.25
N ALA A 108 -5.39 5.20 6.03
CA ALA A 108 -4.90 4.69 4.76
C ALA A 108 -4.96 3.16 4.76
N GLN A 109 -5.19 2.56 3.59
CA GLN A 109 -5.20 1.11 3.41
C GLN A 109 -4.36 0.75 2.20
N PHE A 110 -3.57 -0.32 2.36
CA PHE A 110 -2.75 -0.91 1.32
C PHE A 110 -3.12 -2.38 1.17
N ILE A 111 -3.30 -2.82 -0.07
CA ILE A 111 -3.61 -4.20 -0.42
C ILE A 111 -2.53 -4.65 -1.38
N PHE A 112 -1.68 -5.59 -0.97
CA PHE A 112 -0.66 -6.16 -1.84
C PHE A 112 -1.16 -7.48 -2.42
N PHE A 113 -0.94 -7.67 -3.71
CA PHE A 113 -1.31 -8.88 -4.43
C PHE A 113 -0.05 -9.72 -4.64
N ARG A 114 -0.02 -10.94 -4.06
CA ARG A 114 1.13 -11.84 -4.13
C ARG A 114 1.53 -12.18 -5.56
N ASP A 115 0.52 -12.40 -6.39
CA ASP A 115 0.69 -12.88 -7.75
C ASP A 115 -0.35 -12.25 -8.69
N ARG A 116 -0.13 -12.45 -9.99
CA ARG A 116 -1.00 -11.90 -11.02
C ARG A 116 -2.43 -12.45 -10.96
N ILE A 117 -2.65 -13.65 -10.44
CA ILE A 117 -3.99 -14.24 -10.30
C ILE A 117 -4.81 -13.44 -9.29
N ALA A 118 -4.22 -13.12 -8.14
CA ALA A 118 -4.87 -12.29 -7.11
C ALA A 118 -5.14 -10.86 -7.62
N LEU A 119 -4.17 -10.26 -8.32
CA LEU A 119 -4.33 -8.95 -8.93
C LEU A 119 -5.46 -8.90 -9.95
N GLU A 120 -5.49 -9.84 -10.92
CA GLU A 120 -6.55 -9.90 -11.95
C GLU A 120 -7.92 -10.22 -11.34
N HIS A 121 -7.96 -10.99 -10.26
CA HIS A 121 -9.21 -11.22 -9.54
C HIS A 121 -9.77 -9.91 -8.96
N PHE A 122 -8.91 -9.09 -8.35
CA PHE A 122 -9.29 -7.76 -7.85
C PHE A 122 -9.76 -6.83 -8.99
N LYS A 123 -9.05 -6.82 -10.11
CA LYS A 123 -9.33 -5.97 -11.28
C LYS A 123 -10.65 -6.30 -12.01
N ARG A 124 -11.33 -7.39 -11.69
CA ARG A 124 -12.69 -7.66 -12.20
C ARG A 124 -13.74 -6.64 -11.73
N GLY A 125 -13.40 -5.78 -10.76
CA GLY A 125 -14.22 -4.63 -10.35
C GLY A 125 -15.42 -4.96 -9.47
N ASN A 126 -15.56 -6.19 -9.00
CA ASN A 126 -16.60 -6.64 -8.07
C ASN A 126 -16.02 -7.50 -6.93
N PHE A 127 -14.75 -7.21 -6.57
CA PHE A 127 -14.06 -7.91 -5.50
C PHE A 127 -14.64 -7.52 -4.13
N GLU A 128 -14.78 -8.51 -3.25
CA GLU A 128 -15.24 -8.33 -1.88
C GLU A 128 -14.39 -9.17 -0.92
N PHE A 129 -13.97 -8.58 0.18
CA PHE A 129 -13.35 -9.34 1.25
C PHE A 129 -14.39 -10.15 2.03
N GLY A 130 -14.09 -11.42 2.25
CA GLY A 130 -14.90 -12.26 3.14
C GLY A 130 -15.04 -11.67 4.54
N ALA A 131 -16.11 -12.03 5.24
CA ALA A 131 -16.43 -11.48 6.57
C ALA A 131 -15.32 -11.65 7.62
N GLN A 132 -14.44 -12.63 7.45
CA GLN A 132 -13.32 -12.93 8.36
C GLN A 132 -12.00 -12.22 7.95
N ALA A 133 -12.00 -11.42 6.88
CA ALA A 133 -10.80 -10.73 6.44
C ALA A 133 -10.37 -9.68 7.47
N SER A 134 -9.10 -9.69 7.80
CA SER A 134 -8.48 -8.73 8.71
C SER A 134 -7.31 -8.02 8.04
N ALA A 135 -6.99 -6.84 8.52
CA ALA A 135 -5.84 -6.06 8.10
C ALA A 135 -4.84 -5.95 9.24
N VAL A 136 -3.56 -5.92 8.90
CA VAL A 136 -2.48 -5.64 9.84
C VAL A 136 -2.43 -4.13 10.09
N ALA A 137 -2.67 -3.71 11.32
CA ALA A 137 -2.46 -2.31 11.70
C ALA A 137 -0.96 -2.01 11.72
N ILE A 138 -0.53 -1.02 10.92
CA ILE A 138 0.89 -0.75 10.77
C ILE A 138 1.45 -0.02 11.99
N THR A 139 2.42 -0.65 12.60
CA THR A 139 3.32 -0.11 13.62
C THR A 139 4.74 -0.57 13.27
N LYS A 140 5.75 -0.04 13.93
CA LYS A 140 7.15 -0.45 13.67
C LYS A 140 7.32 -1.97 13.81
N GLY A 141 7.74 -2.63 12.74
CA GLY A 141 7.98 -4.08 12.69
C GLY A 141 6.73 -4.94 12.44
N ALA A 142 5.55 -4.35 12.27
CA ALA A 142 4.32 -5.10 12.06
C ALA A 142 4.32 -5.93 10.77
N SER A 143 5.07 -5.49 9.75
CA SER A 143 5.17 -6.21 8.48
C SER A 143 5.97 -7.51 8.58
N ALA A 144 6.83 -7.67 9.58
CA ALA A 144 7.69 -8.86 9.72
C ALA A 144 6.90 -10.17 9.91
N ASP A 145 5.75 -10.10 10.57
CA ASP A 145 4.88 -11.26 10.84
C ASP A 145 3.69 -11.36 9.88
N ALA A 146 3.58 -10.40 8.94
CA ALA A 146 2.46 -10.37 8.02
C ALA A 146 2.61 -11.42 6.92
N ASN A 147 1.52 -12.13 6.62
CA ASN A 147 1.48 -13.17 5.61
C ASN A 147 0.33 -12.95 4.64
N TYR A 148 0.53 -13.41 3.39
CA TYR A 148 -0.54 -13.44 2.40
C TYR A 148 -1.60 -14.47 2.77
N ASP A 149 -2.86 -14.02 2.86
CA ASP A 149 -4.03 -14.90 2.90
C ASP A 149 -4.74 -14.86 1.55
N LYS A 150 -4.97 -16.03 0.94
CA LYS A 150 -5.61 -16.16 -0.40
C LYS A 150 -5.04 -15.22 -1.47
N GLY A 151 -3.72 -14.99 -1.40
CA GLY A 151 -3.00 -14.16 -2.37
C GLY A 151 -3.01 -12.66 -2.10
N VAL A 152 -3.58 -12.21 -0.98
CA VAL A 152 -3.57 -10.80 -0.57
C VAL A 152 -3.03 -10.64 0.84
N VAL A 153 -2.38 -9.49 1.11
CA VAL A 153 -2.09 -9.01 2.45
C VAL A 153 -2.53 -7.56 2.55
N ILE A 154 -3.13 -7.19 3.66
CA ILE A 154 -3.77 -5.89 3.85
C ILE A 154 -3.11 -5.19 5.03
N PHE A 155 -2.68 -3.95 4.82
CA PHE A 155 -2.18 -3.09 5.89
C PHE A 155 -3.06 -1.85 6.02
N THR A 156 -3.24 -1.40 7.25
CA THR A 156 -3.94 -0.16 7.55
C THR A 156 -3.09 0.75 8.41
N GLN A 157 -3.16 2.06 8.15
CA GLN A 157 -2.46 3.09 8.91
C GLN A 157 -3.44 4.20 9.29
N ALA A 158 -3.69 4.37 10.59
CA ALA A 158 -4.57 5.43 11.06
C ALA A 158 -3.98 6.83 10.83
N ALA A 159 -4.82 7.77 10.44
CA ALA A 159 -4.50 9.18 10.50
C ALA A 159 -4.55 9.62 11.97
N GLY A 160 -3.39 9.65 12.66
CA GLY A 160 -3.32 10.04 14.07
C GLY A 160 -2.77 8.97 15.04
N GLY A 161 -2.30 7.82 14.52
CA GLY A 161 -1.35 6.95 15.25
C GLY A 161 -1.93 5.81 16.08
N LEU A 162 -3.23 5.71 16.33
CA LEU A 162 -3.81 4.59 17.06
C LEU A 162 -4.99 4.02 16.28
N MET A 163 -4.81 2.85 15.72
CA MET A 163 -5.91 2.04 15.20
C MET A 163 -5.84 0.68 15.87
N ALA A 164 -6.90 0.33 16.60
CA ALA A 164 -7.13 -1.05 16.94
C ALA A 164 -7.50 -1.80 15.65
N GLU A 165 -7.05 -3.03 15.56
CA GLU A 165 -7.25 -4.00 14.49
C GLU A 165 -8.45 -3.71 13.58
N GLY A 166 -8.17 -3.43 12.28
CA GLY A 166 -9.22 -3.07 11.34
C GLY A 166 -9.86 -4.30 10.71
N SER A 167 -11.07 -4.65 11.13
CA SER A 167 -11.89 -5.57 10.32
C SER A 167 -12.13 -4.93 8.95
N VAL A 168 -11.68 -5.59 7.90
CA VAL A 168 -11.90 -5.23 6.49
C VAL A 168 -12.93 -6.16 5.83
N GLY A 169 -13.53 -7.06 6.60
CA GLY A 169 -14.59 -7.95 6.14
C GLY A 169 -15.76 -7.16 5.57
N GLY A 170 -16.29 -7.61 4.43
CA GLY A 170 -17.39 -6.95 3.72
C GLY A 170 -17.01 -5.67 2.98
N GLN A 171 -15.72 -5.34 2.85
CA GLN A 171 -15.29 -4.28 1.95
C GLN A 171 -15.49 -4.73 0.49
N LYS A 172 -16.14 -3.87 -0.30
CA LYS A 172 -16.39 -4.06 -1.73
C LYS A 172 -15.57 -3.05 -2.52
N PHE A 173 -15.03 -3.53 -3.65
CA PHE A 173 -14.13 -2.75 -4.48
C PHE A 173 -14.65 -2.70 -5.92
N THR A 174 -14.50 -1.53 -6.55
CA THR A 174 -14.61 -1.36 -7.98
C THR A 174 -13.23 -1.19 -8.59
N TYR A 175 -13.10 -1.38 -9.89
CA TYR A 175 -11.89 -1.12 -10.63
C TYR A 175 -12.21 -0.52 -11.99
N GLU A 176 -11.47 0.52 -12.39
CA GLU A 176 -11.56 1.18 -13.69
C GLU A 176 -10.13 1.37 -14.21
N PRO A 177 -9.76 0.75 -15.35
CA PRO A 177 -8.43 0.89 -15.91
C PRO A 177 -8.17 2.34 -16.36
N VAL A 178 -6.92 2.79 -16.28
CA VAL A 178 -6.52 4.02 -16.97
C VAL A 178 -6.49 3.77 -18.49
N PRO A 179 -6.77 4.79 -19.31
CA PRO A 179 -6.77 4.67 -20.77
C PRO A 179 -5.40 4.26 -21.35
#